data_fe44c08cd9465ca6a14b12a6d81c9572
#
_entry.id   fe44c08cd9465ca6a14b12a6d81c9572
#
_cell.length_a   1.000
_cell.length_b   1.000
_cell.length_c   1.000
_cell.angle_alpha   90.00
_cell.angle_beta   90.00
_cell.angle_gamma   90.00
#
_symmetry.space_group_name_H-M   'P 1'
#
loop_
_entity.id
_entity.type
_entity.pdbx_description
1 polymer ?
#
loop_
_entity_poly.entity_id
_entity_poly.type
_entity_poly.pdbx_seq_one_letter_code
_entity_poly.pdbx_strand_id
1 'polypeptide(L)'
;MDMLALRKARQEQSSSHSILIYGDSGSGKTRLAATAAAIPELRKIIWLDLENGKDTILSMGLPDSALEKIQLFSMLDTRKDPFVMNAMLKMFSSAQDIPICEEHGKMNCVQCIKDKLPFQQFNLTKLTHNDLVVIDSGSQLTDCGVNALLKGQPEDAILQIQEWGTVNNWLKSILQVVQVGRYTNTVMLTHVLYDEEYTGSGPNKQLIRTRQYPMIGTKTFATSVGKYFGTIVQLEVSGSKHKGGSSTTYRPNVQTKSRLNIEIEKSPTLDMRAILIQGGIIKPRHDY
;
A
#
# COMPACT_ATOMS: atom_id res chain seq x y z
N MET A 1 -11.63 13.77 -28.42
CA MET A 1 -10.53 14.37 -27.62
C MET A 1 -9.24 14.13 -28.38
N ASP A 2 -8.50 15.19 -28.69
CA ASP A 2 -7.26 15.10 -29.45
C ASP A 2 -6.12 14.54 -28.60
N MET A 3 -5.42 13.50 -29.08
CA MET A 3 -4.32 12.85 -28.37
C MET A 3 -3.11 13.77 -28.15
N LEU A 4 -2.90 14.74 -29.05
CA LEU A 4 -1.84 15.74 -28.92
C LEU A 4 -2.14 16.74 -27.79
N ALA A 5 -3.40 17.18 -27.69
CA ALA A 5 -3.86 18.02 -26.59
C ALA A 5 -3.79 17.28 -25.25
N LEU A 6 -4.16 15.99 -25.21
CA LEU A 6 -3.98 15.13 -24.03
C LEU A 6 -2.51 14.98 -23.62
N ARG A 7 -1.60 14.81 -24.59
CA ARG A 7 -0.16 14.72 -24.31
C ARG A 7 0.37 16.00 -23.71
N LYS A 8 -0.02 17.17 -24.25
CA LYS A 8 0.37 18.49 -23.71
C LYS A 8 -0.20 18.71 -22.32
N ALA A 9 -1.51 18.48 -22.12
CA ALA A 9 -2.14 18.57 -20.81
C ALA A 9 -1.51 17.63 -19.76
N ARG A 10 -1.05 16.44 -20.17
CA ARG A 10 -0.36 15.50 -19.29
C ARG A 10 1.07 15.92 -18.95
N GLN A 11 1.74 16.67 -19.83
CA GLN A 11 3.06 17.26 -19.56
C GLN A 11 2.96 18.49 -18.64
N GLU A 12 1.84 19.20 -18.68
CA GLU A 12 1.56 20.38 -17.86
C GLU A 12 0.90 20.04 -16.52
N GLN A 13 0.09 18.97 -16.48
CA GLN A 13 -0.52 18.47 -15.26
C GLN A 13 0.37 17.37 -14.68
N SER A 14 0.89 17.60 -13.48
CA SER A 14 1.45 16.53 -12.66
C SER A 14 0.33 15.51 -12.38
N SER A 15 0.33 14.40 -13.10
CA SER A 15 -0.66 13.33 -12.90
C SER A 15 -0.33 12.58 -11.63
N SER A 16 -1.31 12.42 -10.75
CA SER A 16 -1.19 11.51 -9.60
C SER A 16 -0.86 10.08 -10.05
N HIS A 17 -0.06 9.38 -9.29
CA HIS A 17 0.45 8.06 -9.62
C HIS A 17 0.11 7.04 -8.55
N SER A 18 -0.14 5.80 -8.97
CA SER A 18 -0.42 4.68 -8.09
C SER A 18 0.72 3.66 -8.14
N ILE A 19 1.24 3.31 -6.99
CA ILE A 19 2.39 2.42 -6.81
C ILE A 19 1.98 1.26 -5.93
N LEU A 20 2.30 0.05 -6.34
CA LEU A 20 2.18 -1.18 -5.55
C LEU A 20 3.58 -1.66 -5.19
N ILE A 21 3.82 -1.84 -3.89
CA ILE A 21 5.07 -2.42 -3.38
C ILE A 21 4.72 -3.72 -2.66
N TYR A 22 5.29 -4.84 -3.08
CA TYR A 22 5.03 -6.13 -2.44
C TYR A 22 6.31 -6.90 -2.19
N GLY A 23 6.26 -7.81 -1.22
CA GLY A 23 7.38 -8.64 -0.81
C GLY A 23 7.13 -9.34 0.51
N ASP A 24 8.05 -10.19 0.92
CA ASP A 24 7.96 -10.93 2.19
C ASP A 24 7.86 -10.01 3.42
N SER A 25 7.42 -10.59 4.54
CA SER A 25 7.54 -9.91 5.82
C SER A 25 9.02 -9.58 6.09
N GLY A 26 9.30 -8.36 6.57
CA GLY A 26 10.66 -7.92 6.81
C GLY A 26 11.46 -7.54 5.55
N SER A 27 10.87 -7.55 4.34
CA SER A 27 11.56 -7.13 3.11
C SER A 27 11.83 -5.62 2.99
N GLY A 28 11.35 -4.82 3.96
CA GLY A 28 11.60 -3.38 4.00
C GLY A 28 10.57 -2.52 3.27
N LYS A 29 9.37 -3.04 2.95
CA LYS A 29 8.29 -2.30 2.29
C LYS A 29 7.94 -0.99 3.00
N THR A 30 7.60 -1.07 4.28
CA THR A 30 7.27 0.08 5.14
C THR A 30 8.45 1.06 5.19
N ARG A 31 9.66 0.55 5.33
CA ARG A 31 10.90 1.36 5.31
C ARG A 31 11.07 2.12 4.01
N LEU A 32 10.93 1.44 2.86
CA LEU A 32 10.98 2.05 1.55
C LEU A 32 9.93 3.15 1.41
N ALA A 33 8.66 2.86 1.71
CA ALA A 33 7.59 3.84 1.62
C ALA A 33 7.83 5.07 2.52
N ALA A 34 8.38 4.87 3.72
CA ALA A 34 8.66 5.96 4.67
C ALA A 34 9.78 6.90 4.21
N THR A 35 10.68 6.46 3.30
CA THR A 35 11.68 7.38 2.71
C THR A 35 11.03 8.53 1.94
N ALA A 36 9.75 8.40 1.56
CA ALA A 36 9.00 9.48 0.94
C ALA A 36 8.91 10.73 1.82
N ALA A 37 8.96 10.59 3.15
CA ALA A 37 8.91 11.72 4.09
C ALA A 37 10.12 12.67 3.95
N ALA A 38 11.27 12.14 3.54
CA ALA A 38 12.47 12.94 3.29
C ALA A 38 12.44 13.70 1.95
N ILE A 39 11.40 13.50 1.12
CA ILE A 39 11.29 14.15 -0.19
C ILE A 39 10.72 15.57 -0.01
N PRO A 40 11.48 16.62 -0.35
CA PRO A 40 11.04 18.01 -0.12
C PRO A 40 9.80 18.40 -0.93
N GLU A 41 9.63 17.83 -2.12
CA GLU A 41 8.51 18.11 -3.04
C GLU A 41 7.17 17.56 -2.53
N LEU A 42 7.20 16.58 -1.62
CA LEU A 42 6.01 16.08 -0.95
C LEU A 42 5.69 16.95 0.27
N ARG A 43 4.46 17.46 0.28
CA ARG A 43 3.94 18.32 1.35
C ARG A 43 3.46 17.52 2.55
N LYS A 44 2.70 16.45 2.29
CA LYS A 44 2.01 15.67 3.31
C LYS A 44 1.96 14.20 2.92
N ILE A 45 2.10 13.33 3.91
CA ILE A 45 1.94 11.89 3.76
C ILE A 45 0.85 11.44 4.71
N ILE A 46 -0.24 10.93 4.14
CA ILE A 46 -1.30 10.27 4.88
C ILE A 46 -0.94 8.80 4.98
N TRP A 47 -0.69 8.32 6.17
CA TRP A 47 -0.34 6.92 6.40
C TRP A 47 -1.52 6.19 7.05
N LEU A 48 -2.13 5.27 6.30
CA LEU A 48 -3.20 4.39 6.77
C LEU A 48 -2.54 3.10 7.24
N ASP A 49 -2.25 3.04 8.55
CA ASP A 49 -1.55 1.93 9.20
C ASP A 49 -2.54 0.88 9.68
N LEU A 50 -2.58 -0.24 8.98
CA LEU A 50 -3.46 -1.37 9.27
C LEU A 50 -2.72 -2.55 9.93
N GLU A 51 -1.38 -2.49 10.00
CA GLU A 51 -0.52 -3.56 10.54
C GLU A 51 0.29 -3.14 11.77
N ASN A 52 0.04 -1.95 12.34
CA ASN A 52 0.84 -1.39 13.42
C ASN A 52 2.32 -1.16 13.04
N GLY A 53 2.54 -0.68 11.81
CA GLY A 53 3.88 -0.44 11.24
C GLY A 53 4.60 0.81 11.76
N LYS A 54 3.97 1.62 12.61
CA LYS A 54 4.51 2.89 13.13
C LYS A 54 5.90 2.78 13.76
N ASP A 55 6.18 1.68 14.47
CA ASP A 55 7.48 1.47 15.13
C ASP A 55 8.61 1.32 14.11
N THR A 56 8.32 0.76 12.93
CA THR A 56 9.28 0.71 11.83
C THR A 56 9.65 2.11 11.35
N ILE A 57 8.67 3.00 11.20
CA ILE A 57 8.90 4.40 10.77
C ILE A 57 9.75 5.14 11.81
N LEU A 58 9.38 5.02 13.09
CA LEU A 58 10.10 5.67 14.19
C LEU A 58 11.55 5.17 14.32
N SER A 59 11.79 3.88 14.04
CA SER A 59 13.13 3.28 14.11
C SER A 59 14.08 3.70 12.98
N MET A 60 13.59 4.40 11.95
CA MET A 60 14.40 4.81 10.80
C MET A 60 15.34 5.98 11.07
N GLY A 61 15.15 6.72 12.15
CA GLY A 61 15.94 7.92 12.42
C GLY A 61 15.68 9.05 11.42
N LEU A 62 14.45 9.15 10.90
CA LEU A 62 14.07 10.27 10.05
C LEU A 62 14.16 11.60 10.84
N PRO A 63 14.56 12.71 10.20
CA PRO A 63 14.57 14.00 10.85
C PRO A 63 13.14 14.45 11.23
N ASP A 64 13.00 15.24 12.28
CA ASP A 64 11.71 15.72 12.78
C ASP A 64 10.87 16.37 11.68
N SER A 65 11.49 17.19 10.82
CA SER A 65 10.84 17.82 9.68
C SER A 65 10.25 16.84 8.65
N ALA A 66 10.75 15.62 8.58
CA ALA A 66 10.17 14.55 7.76
C ALA A 66 9.02 13.86 8.51
N LEU A 67 9.17 13.63 9.81
CA LEU A 67 8.12 13.04 10.64
C LEU A 67 6.88 13.93 10.71
N GLU A 68 7.04 15.24 10.79
CA GLU A 68 5.95 16.23 10.79
C GLU A 68 5.08 16.19 9.52
N LYS A 69 5.60 15.69 8.41
CA LYS A 69 4.82 15.48 7.18
C LYS A 69 3.88 14.28 7.25
N ILE A 70 4.13 13.34 8.17
CA ILE A 70 3.36 12.09 8.26
C ILE A 70 2.16 12.31 9.18
N GLN A 71 0.97 12.25 8.59
CA GLN A 71 -0.27 12.12 9.35
C GLN A 71 -0.64 10.64 9.39
N LEU A 72 -0.47 10.04 10.56
CA LEU A 72 -0.70 8.61 10.79
C LEU A 72 -2.14 8.37 11.26
N PHE A 73 -2.81 7.43 10.61
CA PHE A 73 -4.09 6.86 11.03
C PHE A 73 -3.87 5.39 11.38
N SER A 74 -3.70 5.08 12.65
CA SER A 74 -3.58 3.70 13.13
C SER A 74 -4.97 3.08 13.22
N MET A 75 -5.27 2.16 12.32
CA MET A 75 -6.60 1.58 12.13
C MET A 75 -6.52 0.05 12.26
N LEU A 76 -6.55 -0.42 13.51
CA LEU A 76 -6.42 -1.84 13.81
C LEU A 76 -7.78 -2.40 14.22
N ASP A 77 -8.29 -3.36 13.45
CA ASP A 77 -9.52 -4.04 13.81
C ASP A 77 -9.31 -5.51 14.17
N THR A 78 -10.34 -6.08 14.73
CA THR A 78 -10.42 -7.50 15.03
C THR A 78 -11.76 -8.05 14.56
N ARG A 79 -11.90 -9.36 14.49
CA ARG A 79 -13.16 -10.01 14.18
C ARG A 79 -14.30 -9.62 15.13
N LYS A 80 -14.00 -9.31 16.41
CA LYS A 80 -15.00 -8.85 17.38
C LYS A 80 -15.45 -7.42 17.15
N ASP A 81 -14.55 -6.60 16.63
CA ASP A 81 -14.77 -5.17 16.40
C ASP A 81 -14.24 -4.72 15.04
N PRO A 82 -14.83 -5.23 13.93
CA PRO A 82 -14.40 -4.89 12.57
C PRO A 82 -15.01 -3.54 12.15
N PHE A 83 -14.16 -2.60 11.80
CA PHE A 83 -14.57 -1.26 11.36
C PHE A 83 -13.75 -0.75 10.17
N VAL A 84 -12.54 -1.29 9.97
CA VAL A 84 -11.56 -0.76 9.02
C VAL A 84 -12.06 -0.81 7.59
N MET A 85 -12.63 -1.93 7.14
CA MET A 85 -13.12 -2.04 5.76
C MET A 85 -14.19 -0.98 5.46
N ASN A 86 -15.14 -0.77 6.36
CA ASN A 86 -16.18 0.26 6.21
C ASN A 86 -15.59 1.68 6.24
N ALA A 87 -14.60 1.92 7.10
CA ALA A 87 -13.89 3.19 7.15
C ALA A 87 -13.17 3.47 5.83
N MET A 88 -12.42 2.51 5.32
CA MET A 88 -11.69 2.63 4.06
C MET A 88 -12.62 2.86 2.88
N LEU A 89 -13.72 2.12 2.78
CA LEU A 89 -14.73 2.36 1.74
C LEU A 89 -15.28 3.78 1.80
N LYS A 90 -15.58 4.29 2.98
CA LYS A 90 -16.07 5.66 3.16
C LYS A 90 -14.99 6.70 2.83
N MET A 91 -13.75 6.49 3.30
CA MET A 91 -12.62 7.38 3.03
C MET A 91 -12.33 7.53 1.53
N PHE A 92 -12.46 6.45 0.76
CA PHE A 92 -12.18 6.45 -0.67
C PHE A 92 -13.41 6.80 -1.54
N SER A 93 -14.62 6.88 -0.98
CA SER A 93 -15.83 7.23 -1.73
C SER A 93 -16.41 8.61 -1.39
N SER A 94 -16.07 9.20 -0.23
CA SER A 94 -16.65 10.46 0.23
C SER A 94 -15.83 11.67 -0.22
N ALA A 95 -16.55 12.74 -0.57
CA ALA A 95 -15.97 14.06 -0.77
C ALA A 95 -15.98 14.92 0.52
N GLN A 96 -16.49 14.39 1.63
CA GLN A 96 -16.60 15.11 2.90
C GLN A 96 -15.42 14.79 3.82
N ASP A 97 -15.18 15.67 4.78
CA ASP A 97 -14.25 15.41 5.87
C ASP A 97 -14.76 14.26 6.74
N ILE A 98 -13.89 13.29 6.98
CA ILE A 98 -14.19 12.11 7.78
C ILE A 98 -13.38 12.19 9.06
N PRO A 99 -14.04 12.41 10.22
CA PRO A 99 -13.36 12.42 11.50
C PRO A 99 -12.99 11.00 11.93
N ILE A 100 -11.71 10.79 12.22
CA ILE A 100 -11.13 9.53 12.70
C ILE A 100 -10.45 9.82 14.04
N CYS A 101 -10.82 9.10 15.10
CA CYS A 101 -10.22 9.32 16.40
C CYS A 101 -8.75 8.84 16.41
N GLU A 102 -7.89 9.58 17.09
CA GLU A 102 -6.46 9.27 17.15
C GLU A 102 -6.16 8.01 17.96
N GLU A 103 -6.95 7.74 18.99
CA GLU A 103 -6.70 6.64 19.93
C GLU A 103 -7.06 5.26 19.33
N HIS A 104 -8.20 5.15 18.64
CA HIS A 104 -8.70 3.85 18.15
C HIS A 104 -8.80 3.75 16.63
N GLY A 105 -8.47 4.81 15.88
CA GLY A 105 -8.57 4.84 14.42
C GLY A 105 -10.00 4.73 13.88
N LYS A 106 -11.03 4.96 14.70
CA LYS A 106 -12.43 4.75 14.35
C LYS A 106 -13.13 6.03 13.95
N MET A 107 -14.02 5.91 12.97
CA MET A 107 -15.02 6.95 12.70
C MET A 107 -16.08 6.96 13.81
N ASN A 108 -16.49 8.14 14.24
CA ASN A 108 -17.57 8.31 15.24
C ASN A 108 -17.36 7.45 16.51
N CYS A 109 -16.14 7.35 17.00
CA CYS A 109 -15.81 6.58 18.18
C CYS A 109 -16.54 7.11 19.41
N VAL A 110 -17.51 6.35 19.94
CA VAL A 110 -18.35 6.74 21.08
C VAL A 110 -17.50 7.05 22.31
N GLN A 111 -16.48 6.23 22.57
CA GLN A 111 -15.57 6.42 23.71
C GLN A 111 -14.81 7.74 23.58
N CYS A 112 -14.17 7.98 22.43
CA CYS A 112 -13.40 9.20 22.20
C CYS A 112 -14.29 10.46 22.21
N ILE A 113 -15.51 10.37 21.72
CA ILE A 113 -16.48 11.48 21.81
C ILE A 113 -16.83 11.77 23.27
N LYS A 114 -17.10 10.72 24.07
CA LYS A 114 -17.40 10.85 25.50
C LYS A 114 -16.23 11.47 26.28
N ASP A 115 -15.02 11.01 25.98
CA ASP A 115 -13.79 11.42 26.67
C ASP A 115 -13.20 12.72 26.09
N LYS A 116 -13.85 13.31 25.07
CA LYS A 116 -13.41 14.53 24.37
C LYS A 116 -12.01 14.43 23.80
N LEU A 117 -11.62 13.24 23.32
CA LEU A 117 -10.34 13.00 22.70
C LEU A 117 -10.29 13.54 21.26
N PRO A 118 -9.10 13.86 20.73
CA PRO A 118 -8.94 14.48 19.42
C PRO A 118 -9.34 13.54 18.28
N PHE A 119 -9.81 14.16 17.19
CA PHE A 119 -10.11 13.51 15.93
C PHE A 119 -9.32 14.17 14.80
N GLN A 120 -8.62 13.37 14.03
CA GLN A 120 -8.00 13.79 12.79
C GLN A 120 -9.02 13.77 11.66
N GLN A 121 -8.89 14.72 10.72
CA GLN A 121 -9.75 14.78 9.55
C GLN A 121 -9.07 14.16 8.35
N PHE A 122 -9.77 13.24 7.68
CA PHE A 122 -9.37 12.70 6.38
C PHE A 122 -10.33 13.18 5.30
N ASN A 123 -9.78 13.68 4.20
CA ASN A 123 -10.56 14.00 3.01
C ASN A 123 -9.70 13.82 1.76
N LEU A 124 -9.97 12.78 0.98
CA LEU A 124 -9.21 12.45 -0.21
C LEU A 124 -9.25 13.58 -1.25
N THR A 125 -10.39 14.28 -1.35
CA THR A 125 -10.59 15.34 -2.37
C THR A 125 -9.84 16.63 -2.07
N LYS A 126 -9.35 16.82 -0.84
CA LYS A 126 -8.52 17.95 -0.43
C LYS A 126 -7.02 17.70 -0.62
N LEU A 127 -6.65 16.49 -1.00
CA LEU A 127 -5.27 16.13 -1.29
C LEU A 127 -4.90 16.56 -2.72
N THR A 128 -3.61 16.70 -2.95
CA THR A 128 -3.05 17.15 -4.24
C THR A 128 -1.97 16.17 -4.72
N HIS A 129 -1.45 16.40 -5.91
CA HIS A 129 -0.31 15.63 -6.44
C HIS A 129 0.99 15.79 -5.64
N ASN A 130 1.08 16.78 -4.74
CA ASN A 130 2.20 16.94 -3.80
C ASN A 130 1.96 16.21 -2.49
N ASP A 131 0.85 15.48 -2.36
CA ASP A 131 0.55 14.64 -1.21
C ASP A 131 0.66 13.17 -1.60
N LEU A 132 0.87 12.32 -0.61
CA LEU A 132 0.96 10.87 -0.77
C LEU A 132 0.05 10.18 0.23
N VAL A 133 -0.74 9.21 -0.24
CA VAL A 133 -1.47 8.28 0.62
C VAL A 133 -0.73 6.94 0.62
N VAL A 134 -0.35 6.45 1.77
CA VAL A 134 0.23 5.12 1.97
C VAL A 134 -0.80 4.22 2.64
N ILE A 135 -1.06 3.05 2.07
CA ILE A 135 -1.93 2.00 2.62
C ILE A 135 -1.03 0.86 3.07
N ASP A 136 -0.86 0.69 4.36
CA ASP A 136 0.03 -0.31 4.98
C ASP A 136 -0.79 -1.25 5.88
N SER A 137 -1.35 -2.36 5.36
CA SER A 137 -1.17 -2.93 4.04
C SER A 137 -2.48 -3.36 3.38
N GLY A 138 -2.41 -3.61 2.07
CA GLY A 138 -3.51 -4.21 1.31
C GLY A 138 -3.80 -5.67 1.71
N SER A 139 -2.80 -6.40 2.23
CA SER A 139 -2.98 -7.74 2.79
C SER A 139 -3.87 -7.67 4.02
N GLN A 140 -3.53 -6.82 4.97
CA GLN A 140 -4.34 -6.60 6.18
C GLN A 140 -5.73 -6.03 5.86
N LEU A 141 -5.85 -5.18 4.82
CA LEU A 141 -7.14 -4.69 4.36
C LEU A 141 -8.04 -5.84 3.89
N THR A 142 -7.47 -6.89 3.30
CA THR A 142 -8.22 -8.11 2.95
C THR A 142 -8.76 -8.79 4.20
N ASP A 143 -7.91 -8.96 5.24
CA ASP A 143 -8.31 -9.56 6.51
C ASP A 143 -9.37 -8.72 7.23
N CYS A 144 -9.30 -7.38 7.15
CA CYS A 144 -10.36 -6.50 7.64
C CYS A 144 -11.71 -6.73 6.92
N GLY A 145 -11.69 -7.04 5.62
CA GLY A 145 -12.88 -7.43 4.87
C GLY A 145 -13.45 -8.77 5.35
N VAL A 146 -12.57 -9.75 5.60
CA VAL A 146 -12.95 -11.05 6.19
C VAL A 146 -13.56 -10.85 7.58
N ASN A 147 -12.92 -10.06 8.45
CA ASN A 147 -13.41 -9.75 9.79
C ASN A 147 -14.80 -9.12 9.77
N ALA A 148 -15.05 -8.20 8.81
CA ALA A 148 -16.33 -7.53 8.68
C ALA A 148 -17.48 -8.49 8.35
N LEU A 149 -17.24 -9.52 7.53
CA LEU A 149 -18.25 -10.53 7.18
C LEU A 149 -18.40 -11.60 8.24
N LEU A 150 -17.35 -11.95 8.96
CA LEU A 150 -17.37 -12.96 9.99
C LEU A 150 -17.76 -12.42 11.38
N LYS A 151 -18.12 -11.15 11.49
CA LYS A 151 -18.58 -10.55 12.75
C LYS A 151 -19.76 -11.32 13.33
N GLY A 152 -19.63 -11.76 14.58
CA GLY A 152 -20.68 -12.51 15.27
C GLY A 152 -20.84 -13.98 14.86
N GLN A 153 -20.03 -14.46 13.93
CA GLN A 153 -19.97 -15.88 13.56
C GLN A 153 -19.05 -16.66 14.53
N PRO A 154 -19.18 -17.99 14.64
CA PRO A 154 -18.26 -18.84 15.41
C PRO A 154 -16.80 -18.60 15.01
N GLU A 155 -15.86 -18.86 15.95
CA GLU A 155 -14.44 -18.58 15.71
C GLU A 155 -13.85 -19.40 14.55
N ASP A 156 -14.35 -20.60 14.31
CA ASP A 156 -13.96 -21.52 13.24
C ASP A 156 -14.70 -21.27 11.92
N ALA A 157 -15.64 -20.31 11.87
CA ALA A 157 -16.33 -19.97 10.62
C ALA A 157 -15.35 -19.42 9.57
N ILE A 158 -15.53 -19.89 8.35
CA ILE A 158 -14.78 -19.46 7.16
C ILE A 158 -15.73 -18.85 6.14
N LEU A 159 -15.21 -17.93 5.32
CA LEU A 159 -15.99 -17.31 4.25
C LEU A 159 -16.37 -18.33 3.18
N GLN A 160 -17.61 -18.23 2.73
CA GLN A 160 -18.09 -18.93 1.54
C GLN A 160 -17.62 -18.22 0.25
N ILE A 161 -17.72 -18.90 -0.89
CA ILE A 161 -17.25 -18.34 -2.18
C ILE A 161 -17.92 -17.00 -2.50
N GLN A 162 -19.22 -16.87 -2.23
CA GLN A 162 -19.98 -15.64 -2.45
C GLN A 162 -19.49 -14.48 -1.56
N GLU A 163 -19.12 -14.77 -0.33
CA GLU A 163 -18.61 -13.79 0.63
C GLU A 163 -17.23 -13.29 0.22
N TRP A 164 -16.37 -14.17 -0.31
CA TRP A 164 -15.11 -13.78 -0.95
C TRP A 164 -15.34 -12.85 -2.14
N GLY A 165 -16.42 -13.08 -2.91
CA GLY A 165 -16.87 -12.17 -3.95
C GLY A 165 -17.14 -10.77 -3.42
N THR A 166 -17.76 -10.68 -2.23
CA THR A 166 -18.04 -9.40 -1.54
C THR A 166 -16.76 -8.69 -1.13
N VAL A 167 -15.82 -9.39 -0.48
CA VAL A 167 -14.52 -8.83 -0.09
C VAL A 167 -13.78 -8.30 -1.34
N ASN A 168 -13.71 -9.08 -2.40
CA ASN A 168 -13.06 -8.67 -3.65
C ASN A 168 -13.72 -7.43 -4.28
N ASN A 169 -15.06 -7.29 -4.19
CA ASN A 169 -15.77 -6.11 -4.68
C ASN A 169 -15.45 -4.86 -3.86
N TRP A 170 -15.33 -4.97 -2.53
CA TRP A 170 -14.92 -3.87 -1.66
C TRP A 170 -13.50 -3.41 -1.99
N LEU A 171 -12.55 -4.36 -2.09
CA LEU A 171 -11.18 -4.07 -2.50
C LEU A 171 -11.13 -3.41 -3.88
N LYS A 172 -11.90 -3.93 -4.84
CA LYS A 172 -12.01 -3.37 -6.18
C LYS A 172 -12.49 -1.92 -6.15
N SER A 173 -13.48 -1.59 -5.33
CA SER A 173 -14.00 -0.22 -5.21
C SER A 173 -12.91 0.75 -4.76
N ILE A 174 -12.11 0.39 -3.75
CA ILE A 174 -10.97 1.18 -3.28
C ILE A 174 -9.90 1.30 -4.37
N LEU A 175 -9.52 0.17 -4.99
CA LEU A 175 -8.49 0.13 -6.02
C LEU A 175 -8.87 0.90 -7.30
N GLN A 176 -10.15 0.99 -7.65
CA GLN A 176 -10.60 1.82 -8.75
C GLN A 176 -10.36 3.31 -8.50
N VAL A 177 -10.55 3.78 -7.26
CA VAL A 177 -10.23 5.16 -6.88
C VAL A 177 -8.73 5.40 -6.95
N VAL A 178 -7.92 4.46 -6.43
CA VAL A 178 -6.45 4.49 -6.54
C VAL A 178 -6.00 4.53 -8.00
N GLN A 179 -6.62 3.72 -8.88
CA GLN A 179 -6.29 3.65 -10.31
C GLN A 179 -6.58 4.96 -11.04
N VAL A 180 -7.68 5.62 -10.69
CA VAL A 180 -8.05 6.90 -11.31
C VAL A 180 -7.04 8.00 -10.96
N GLY A 181 -6.42 7.92 -9.76
CA GLY A 181 -5.37 8.85 -9.33
C GLY A 181 -5.77 10.31 -9.42
N ARG A 182 -7.05 10.64 -9.18
CA ARG A 182 -7.60 11.98 -9.46
C ARG A 182 -7.08 13.04 -8.49
N TYR A 183 -6.81 12.64 -7.26
CA TYR A 183 -6.57 13.60 -6.17
C TYR A 183 -5.12 13.61 -5.70
N THR A 184 -4.52 12.44 -5.52
CA THR A 184 -3.22 12.31 -4.86
C THR A 184 -2.46 11.09 -5.35
N ASN A 185 -1.15 11.05 -5.11
CA ASN A 185 -0.36 9.85 -5.28
C ASN A 185 -0.72 8.81 -4.22
N THR A 186 -0.69 7.54 -4.59
CA THR A 186 -1.00 6.44 -3.67
C THR A 186 0.05 5.35 -3.75
N VAL A 187 0.52 4.89 -2.59
CA VAL A 187 1.35 3.70 -2.43
C VAL A 187 0.55 2.68 -1.64
N MET A 188 0.45 1.47 -2.16
CA MET A 188 -0.10 0.33 -1.42
C MET A 188 1.00 -0.69 -1.18
N LEU A 189 1.15 -1.10 0.07
CA LEU A 189 2.06 -2.16 0.47
C LEU A 189 1.28 -3.47 0.60
N THR A 190 1.86 -4.60 0.16
CA THR A 190 1.26 -5.92 0.37
C THR A 190 2.34 -6.97 0.66
N HIS A 191 1.96 -8.05 1.31
CA HIS A 191 2.79 -9.23 1.37
C HIS A 191 2.82 -9.94 0.01
N VAL A 192 3.67 -10.94 -0.11
CA VAL A 192 3.75 -11.79 -1.30
C VAL A 192 2.86 -13.03 -1.11
N LEU A 193 2.16 -13.40 -2.16
CA LEU A 193 1.47 -14.67 -2.31
C LEU A 193 2.27 -15.56 -3.25
N TYR A 194 2.72 -16.72 -2.78
CA TYR A 194 3.40 -17.72 -3.58
C TYR A 194 2.39 -18.67 -4.23
N ASP A 195 2.53 -18.86 -5.52
CA ASP A 195 1.78 -19.83 -6.31
C ASP A 195 2.74 -20.85 -6.89
N GLU A 196 2.75 -22.04 -6.32
CA GLU A 196 3.63 -23.12 -6.67
C GLU A 196 2.93 -24.13 -7.59
N GLU A 197 3.53 -24.39 -8.75
CA GLU A 197 3.08 -25.36 -9.73
C GLU A 197 3.97 -26.59 -9.66
N TYR A 198 3.34 -27.76 -9.52
CA TYR A 198 4.03 -29.03 -9.40
C TYR A 198 3.68 -29.97 -10.54
N THR A 199 4.61 -30.85 -10.93
CA THR A 199 4.36 -32.03 -11.78
C THR A 199 4.54 -33.31 -10.99
N GLY A 200 3.94 -34.41 -11.49
CA GLY A 200 4.00 -35.70 -10.83
C GLY A 200 3.05 -35.83 -9.64
N SER A 201 3.05 -36.99 -9.01
CA SER A 201 2.22 -37.30 -7.85
C SER A 201 2.99 -38.10 -6.81
N GLY A 202 2.59 -38.00 -5.53
CA GLY A 202 3.22 -38.70 -4.42
C GLY A 202 4.71 -38.34 -4.27
N PRO A 203 5.60 -39.36 -4.09
CA PRO A 203 7.02 -39.14 -3.91
C PRO A 203 7.75 -38.51 -5.11
N ASN A 204 7.14 -38.56 -6.31
CA ASN A 204 7.71 -37.99 -7.54
C ASN A 204 7.22 -36.57 -7.82
N LYS A 205 6.61 -35.92 -6.85
CA LYS A 205 6.15 -34.53 -6.97
C LYS A 205 7.34 -33.58 -7.08
N GLN A 206 7.47 -32.88 -8.22
CA GLN A 206 8.56 -31.92 -8.45
C GLN A 206 7.98 -30.53 -8.69
N LEU A 207 8.59 -29.54 -8.05
CA LEU A 207 8.25 -28.13 -8.27
C LEU A 207 8.72 -27.71 -9.66
N ILE A 208 7.77 -27.29 -10.52
CA ILE A 208 8.07 -26.77 -11.87
C ILE A 208 8.32 -25.28 -11.81
N ARG A 209 7.44 -24.56 -11.10
CA ARG A 209 7.43 -23.10 -11.13
C ARG A 209 6.86 -22.52 -9.84
N THR A 210 7.47 -21.45 -9.37
CA THR A 210 6.92 -20.56 -8.34
C THR A 210 6.60 -19.21 -8.98
N ARG A 211 5.36 -18.76 -8.83
CA ARG A 211 4.93 -17.41 -9.22
C ARG A 211 4.69 -16.60 -7.96
N GLN A 212 4.98 -15.31 -8.02
CA GLN A 212 4.80 -14.40 -6.91
C GLN A 212 3.80 -13.31 -7.29
N TYR A 213 2.81 -13.10 -6.44
CA TYR A 213 1.76 -12.10 -6.62
C TYR A 213 1.61 -11.24 -5.37
N PRO A 214 1.11 -10.00 -5.49
CA PRO A 214 0.70 -9.21 -4.33
C PRO A 214 -0.41 -9.93 -3.57
N MET A 215 -0.24 -10.13 -2.27
CA MET A 215 -1.24 -10.80 -1.42
C MET A 215 -2.38 -9.83 -1.10
N ILE A 216 -3.44 -9.87 -1.90
CA ILE A 216 -4.65 -9.06 -1.72
C ILE A 216 -5.86 -9.79 -2.31
N GLY A 217 -6.94 -9.90 -1.54
CA GLY A 217 -8.13 -10.63 -1.94
C GLY A 217 -7.87 -12.13 -2.15
N THR A 218 -8.69 -12.76 -3.00
CA THR A 218 -8.48 -14.15 -3.41
C THR A 218 -7.29 -14.28 -4.35
N LYS A 219 -6.75 -15.51 -4.50
CA LYS A 219 -5.66 -15.80 -5.44
C LYS A 219 -5.96 -15.29 -6.87
N THR A 220 -7.18 -15.53 -7.38
CA THR A 220 -7.61 -15.03 -8.68
C THR A 220 -7.63 -13.50 -8.75
N PHE A 221 -8.03 -12.83 -7.68
CA PHE A 221 -7.99 -11.38 -7.60
C PHE A 221 -6.55 -10.86 -7.58
N ALA A 222 -5.68 -11.47 -6.77
CA ALA A 222 -4.26 -11.15 -6.64
C ALA A 222 -3.52 -11.15 -7.99
N THR A 223 -3.79 -12.13 -8.87
CA THR A 223 -3.17 -12.22 -10.21
C THR A 223 -3.53 -11.03 -11.10
N SER A 224 -4.65 -10.36 -10.84
CA SER A 224 -5.18 -9.26 -11.66
C SER A 224 -4.97 -7.88 -11.06
N VAL A 225 -4.52 -7.79 -9.80
CA VAL A 225 -4.47 -6.52 -9.05
C VAL A 225 -3.52 -5.49 -9.66
N GLY A 226 -2.45 -5.95 -10.32
CA GLY A 226 -1.48 -5.08 -10.97
C GLY A 226 -2.06 -4.11 -12.00
N LYS A 227 -3.26 -4.40 -12.53
CA LYS A 227 -3.95 -3.51 -13.49
C LYS A 227 -4.37 -2.16 -12.90
N TYR A 228 -4.52 -2.07 -11.56
CA TYR A 228 -4.92 -0.86 -10.87
C TYR A 228 -3.76 0.10 -10.59
N PHE A 229 -2.52 -0.35 -10.78
CA PHE A 229 -1.33 0.43 -10.46
C PHE A 229 -0.55 0.82 -11.71
N GLY A 230 0.00 2.03 -11.67
CA GLY A 230 0.90 2.54 -12.72
C GLY A 230 2.31 1.97 -12.60
N THR A 231 2.77 1.71 -11.38
CA THR A 231 4.08 1.10 -11.09
C THR A 231 3.93 -0.04 -10.10
N ILE A 232 4.68 -1.12 -10.30
CA ILE A 232 4.72 -2.27 -9.40
C ILE A 232 6.19 -2.52 -9.04
N VAL A 233 6.46 -2.62 -7.74
CA VAL A 233 7.78 -2.88 -7.17
C VAL A 233 7.70 -4.15 -6.35
N GLN A 234 8.56 -5.11 -6.65
CA GLN A 234 8.75 -6.31 -5.85
C GLN A 234 10.02 -6.16 -5.03
N LEU A 235 9.94 -6.38 -3.72
CA LEU A 235 11.09 -6.41 -2.83
C LEU A 235 11.43 -7.84 -2.45
N GLU A 236 12.65 -8.27 -2.74
CA GLU A 236 13.18 -9.57 -2.34
C GLU A 236 14.31 -9.40 -1.33
N VAL A 237 14.36 -10.30 -0.35
CA VAL A 237 15.46 -10.39 0.61
C VAL A 237 16.42 -11.46 0.14
N SER A 238 17.64 -11.08 -0.26
CA SER A 238 18.68 -12.06 -0.53
C SER A 238 19.56 -12.23 0.71
N GLY A 239 19.49 -13.40 1.35
CA GLY A 239 20.39 -13.77 2.43
C GLY A 239 21.60 -14.50 1.90
N SER A 240 22.82 -14.02 2.17
CA SER A 240 24.03 -14.83 2.06
C SER A 240 24.41 -15.35 3.45
N LYS A 241 24.33 -16.68 3.64
CA LYS A 241 24.92 -17.33 4.82
C LYS A 241 26.42 -17.43 4.61
N HIS A 242 27.20 -16.47 5.09
CA HIS A 242 28.63 -16.68 5.26
C HIS A 242 28.94 -17.32 6.61
N LYS A 243 29.81 -18.32 6.63
CA LYS A 243 30.38 -18.91 7.87
C LYS A 243 31.02 -17.79 8.69
N GLY A 244 30.34 -17.36 9.77
CA GLY A 244 30.91 -16.42 10.74
C GLY A 244 30.11 -15.14 11.02
N GLY A 245 28.95 -14.95 10.40
CA GLY A 245 28.06 -13.81 10.71
C GLY A 245 26.93 -13.72 9.69
N SER A 246 25.71 -13.57 10.17
CA SER A 246 24.54 -13.34 9.28
C SER A 246 24.48 -11.86 8.91
N SER A 247 25.05 -11.49 7.77
CA SER A 247 24.74 -10.18 7.17
C SER A 247 23.53 -10.37 6.26
N THR A 248 22.38 -9.91 6.69
CA THR A 248 21.18 -9.83 5.83
C THR A 248 21.36 -8.62 4.91
N THR A 249 21.70 -8.87 3.66
CA THR A 249 21.79 -7.80 2.65
C THR A 249 20.42 -7.69 1.99
N TYR A 250 19.72 -6.59 2.21
CA TYR A 250 18.49 -6.27 1.50
C TYR A 250 18.86 -5.86 0.08
N ARG A 251 18.58 -6.71 -0.90
CA ARG A 251 18.69 -6.35 -2.32
C ARG A 251 17.27 -6.21 -2.87
N PRO A 252 16.83 -5.00 -3.22
CA PRO A 252 15.60 -4.85 -3.97
C PRO A 252 15.81 -5.49 -5.36
N ASN A 253 15.12 -6.60 -5.62
CA ASN A 253 14.97 -7.09 -6.97
C ASN A 253 13.76 -6.37 -7.56
N VAL A 254 14.03 -5.24 -8.22
CA VAL A 254 12.96 -4.39 -8.75
C VAL A 254 12.55 -4.94 -10.11
N GLN A 255 11.52 -5.78 -10.13
CA GLN A 255 10.80 -6.07 -11.36
C GLN A 255 9.74 -4.98 -11.55
N THR A 256 10.08 -3.95 -12.29
CA THR A 256 9.10 -2.92 -12.62
C THR A 256 8.28 -3.31 -13.83
N LYS A 257 6.99 -3.36 -13.65
CA LYS A 257 6.03 -3.30 -14.74
C LYS A 257 5.41 -1.90 -14.72
N SER A 258 6.14 -0.94 -15.27
CA SER A 258 5.61 0.41 -15.42
C SER A 258 4.80 0.53 -16.72
N ARG A 259 3.63 1.13 -16.64
CA ARG A 259 2.87 1.56 -17.83
C ARG A 259 3.57 2.70 -18.59
N LEU A 260 4.64 3.25 -18.02
CA LEU A 260 5.34 4.42 -18.53
C LEU A 260 6.70 4.08 -19.15
N ASN A 261 7.02 2.80 -19.42
CA ASN A 261 8.33 2.36 -19.90
C ASN A 261 9.50 2.83 -19.03
N ILE A 262 9.35 2.73 -17.74
CA ILE A 262 10.37 3.19 -16.79
C ILE A 262 11.24 2.00 -16.42
N GLU A 263 12.52 2.06 -16.74
CA GLU A 263 13.55 1.16 -16.21
C GLU A 263 14.02 1.74 -14.87
N ILE A 264 13.64 1.11 -13.76
CA ILE A 264 14.28 1.43 -12.48
C ILE A 264 15.65 0.76 -12.49
N GLU A 265 16.70 1.55 -12.59
CA GLU A 265 18.06 1.05 -12.41
C GLU A 265 18.14 0.31 -11.06
N LYS A 266 18.86 -0.82 -11.06
CA LYS A 266 19.16 -1.59 -9.86
C LYS A 266 20.07 -0.78 -8.95
N SER A 267 19.50 0.20 -8.26
CA SER A 267 20.23 1.01 -7.29
C SER A 267 20.37 0.24 -5.98
N PRO A 268 21.57 0.17 -5.39
CA PRO A 268 21.75 -0.40 -4.05
C PRO A 268 21.04 0.40 -2.96
N THR A 269 20.63 1.63 -3.24
CA THR A 269 19.90 2.54 -2.34
C THR A 269 18.58 2.94 -2.99
N LEU A 270 17.68 1.97 -3.19
CA LEU A 270 16.34 2.28 -3.68
C LEU A 270 15.58 3.08 -2.62
N ASP A 271 15.17 4.29 -2.96
CA ASP A 271 14.29 5.13 -2.16
C ASP A 271 13.04 5.51 -2.95
N MET A 272 12.03 6.04 -2.27
CA MET A 272 10.80 6.47 -2.93
C MET A 272 11.04 7.61 -3.91
N ARG A 273 12.10 8.42 -3.74
CA ARG A 273 12.43 9.51 -4.66
C ARG A 273 12.72 8.96 -6.06
N ALA A 274 13.54 7.91 -6.16
CA ALA A 274 13.85 7.27 -7.43
C ALA A 274 12.57 6.76 -8.13
N ILE A 275 11.67 6.13 -7.39
CA ILE A 275 10.38 5.63 -7.91
C ILE A 275 9.51 6.80 -8.38
N LEU A 276 9.42 7.88 -7.61
CA LEU A 276 8.56 9.02 -7.92
C LEU A 276 9.12 9.86 -9.09
N ILE A 277 10.44 10.01 -9.21
CA ILE A 277 11.08 10.65 -10.38
C ILE A 277 10.77 9.86 -11.64
N GLN A 278 10.99 8.56 -11.60
CA GLN A 278 10.73 7.69 -12.75
C GLN A 278 9.24 7.60 -13.08
N GLY A 279 8.37 7.68 -12.08
CA GLY A 279 6.92 7.81 -12.26
C GLY A 279 6.49 9.17 -12.85
N GLY A 280 7.42 10.12 -13.02
CA GLY A 280 7.11 11.46 -13.52
C GLY A 280 6.35 12.35 -12.52
N ILE A 281 6.33 11.96 -11.24
CA ILE A 281 5.63 12.67 -10.16
C ILE A 281 6.44 13.85 -9.67
N ILE A 282 7.75 13.68 -9.54
CA ILE A 282 8.70 14.75 -9.20
C ILE A 282 9.74 14.89 -10.31
N LYS A 283 10.21 16.13 -10.50
CA LYS A 283 11.26 16.39 -11.50
C LYS A 283 12.62 15.97 -10.94
N PRO A 284 13.53 15.44 -11.78
CA PRO A 284 14.93 15.29 -11.38
C PRO A 284 15.48 16.63 -10.93
N ARG A 285 16.23 16.66 -9.84
CA ARG A 285 17.04 17.86 -9.55
C ARG A 285 18.16 17.91 -10.58
N HIS A 286 18.23 18.97 -11.34
CA HIS A 286 19.46 19.31 -12.04
C HIS A 286 20.40 19.86 -10.95
N ASP A 287 21.31 19.04 -10.44
CA ASP A 287 22.43 19.54 -9.64
C ASP A 287 23.30 20.40 -10.59
N TYR A 288 23.24 21.72 -10.38
CA TYR A 288 24.12 22.69 -10.99
C TYR A 288 25.47 22.71 -10.27
#